data_c43820c82de3125edad7e97502353953
#
_entry.id   c43820c82de3125edad7e97502353953
#
_cell.length_a   1.000
_cell.length_b   1.000
_cell.length_c   1.000
_cell.angle_alpha   90.00
_cell.angle_beta   90.00
_cell.angle_gamma   90.00
#
_symmetry.space_group_name_H-M   'P 1'
#
loop_
_entity.id
_entity.type
_entity.pdbx_description
1 polymer ?
#
loop_
_entity_poly.entity_id
_entity_poly.type
_entity_poly.pdbx_seq_one_letter_code
_entity_poly.pdbx_strand_id
1 'polypeptide(L)' 'MPSEETLNELRKILEKIYERTEIGKPPTYILVGKKEFERIKHECDWEFDKEDSFLFGLEVLVVHKRSFLDVI' A
#
# COMPACT_ATOMS: atom_id res chain seq x y z
N MET A 1 -10.06 14.46 3.85
CA MET A 1 -9.29 13.64 4.80
C MET A 1 -9.54 12.16 4.56
N PRO A 2 -8.53 11.31 4.66
CA PRO A 2 -8.74 9.87 4.55
C PRO A 2 -9.56 9.35 5.72
N SER A 3 -10.33 8.29 5.47
CA SER A 3 -11.13 7.65 6.51
C SER A 3 -10.22 6.91 7.52
N GLU A 4 -10.79 6.57 8.67
CA GLU A 4 -10.08 5.79 9.67
C GLU A 4 -9.62 4.43 9.12
N GLU A 5 -10.45 3.81 8.28
CA GLU A 5 -10.09 2.55 7.64
C GLU A 5 -8.85 2.69 6.75
N THR A 6 -8.80 3.77 5.96
CA THR A 6 -7.65 4.04 5.09
C THR A 6 -6.40 4.31 5.92
N LEU A 7 -6.52 5.08 7.00
CA LEU A 7 -5.39 5.33 7.89
C LEU A 7 -4.88 4.04 8.53
N ASN A 8 -5.79 3.14 8.91
CA ASN A 8 -5.41 1.83 9.46
C ASN A 8 -4.70 0.97 8.43
N GLU A 9 -5.15 1.00 7.19
CA GLU A 9 -4.50 0.28 6.10
C GLU A 9 -3.09 0.79 5.85
N LEU A 10 -2.92 2.11 5.81
CA LEU A 10 -1.60 2.72 5.65
C LEU A 10 -0.67 2.38 6.81
N ARG A 11 -1.20 2.37 8.02
CA ARG A 11 -0.45 1.98 9.22
C ARG A 11 0.01 0.53 9.14
N LYS A 12 -0.84 -0.37 8.71
CA LYS A 12 -0.50 -1.77 8.54
C LYS A 12 0.61 -1.97 7.51
N ILE A 13 0.55 -1.22 6.43
CA ILE A 13 1.61 -1.25 5.40
C ILE A 13 2.94 -0.83 6.02
N LEU A 14 2.95 0.29 6.76
CA LEU A 14 4.16 0.77 7.42
C LEU A 14 4.71 -0.24 8.41
N GLU A 15 3.85 -0.86 9.21
CA GLU A 15 4.27 -1.89 10.17
C GLU A 15 4.95 -3.06 9.47
N LYS A 16 4.38 -3.51 8.37
CA LYS A 16 4.97 -4.61 7.58
C LYS A 16 6.32 -4.21 6.98
N ILE A 17 6.44 -2.98 6.52
CA ILE A 17 7.70 -2.45 6.00
C ILE A 17 8.77 -2.45 7.09
N TYR A 18 8.43 -1.95 8.29
CA TYR A 18 9.36 -1.92 9.41
C TYR A 18 9.81 -3.32 9.83
N GLU A 19 8.88 -4.26 9.95
CA GLU A 19 9.20 -5.64 10.29
C GLU A 19 10.20 -6.26 9.31
N ARG A 20 9.97 -6.07 8.02
CA ARG A 20 10.84 -6.60 6.99
C ARG A 20 12.21 -5.94 7.01
N THR A 21 12.25 -4.63 7.25
CA THR A 21 13.50 -3.88 7.31
C THR A 21 14.34 -4.31 8.51
N GLU A 22 13.71 -4.55 9.66
CA GLU A 22 14.40 -4.99 10.87
C GLU A 22 15.10 -6.34 10.70
N ILE A 23 14.52 -7.25 9.94
CA ILE A 23 15.14 -8.57 9.70
C ILE A 23 16.14 -8.55 8.54
N GLY A 24 16.47 -7.37 8.02
CA GLY A 24 17.45 -7.23 6.94
C GLY A 24 16.94 -7.57 5.55
N LYS A 25 15.63 -7.63 5.38
CA LYS A 25 14.99 -7.92 4.08
C LYS A 25 14.00 -6.84 3.73
N PRO A 26 14.46 -5.61 3.41
CA PRO A 26 13.56 -4.51 3.09
C PRO A 26 12.68 -4.88 1.90
N PRO A 27 11.38 -4.50 1.94
CA PRO A 27 10.46 -4.85 0.85
C PRO A 27 10.74 -4.01 -0.39
N THR A 28 10.31 -4.54 -1.55
CA THR A 28 10.44 -3.87 -2.83
C THR A 28 9.06 -3.42 -3.35
N TYR A 29 8.02 -4.18 -3.01
CA TYR A 29 6.68 -3.94 -3.51
C TYR A 29 5.65 -3.95 -2.39
N ILE A 30 4.58 -3.17 -2.59
CA ILE A 30 3.38 -3.22 -1.76
C ILE A 30 2.30 -3.89 -2.60
N LEU A 31 1.68 -4.94 -2.05
CA LEU A 31 0.59 -5.65 -2.72
C LEU A 31 -0.73 -5.27 -2.07
N VAL A 32 -1.68 -4.81 -2.88
CA VAL A 32 -3.00 -4.43 -2.39
C VAL A 32 -4.09 -5.05 -3.24
N GLY A 33 -5.23 -5.34 -2.63
CA GLY A 33 -6.41 -5.75 -3.36
C GLY A 33 -7.08 -4.57 -4.05
N LYS A 34 -8.04 -4.84 -4.92
CA LYS A 34 -8.74 -3.81 -5.67
C LYS A 34 -9.44 -2.81 -4.76
N LYS A 35 -10.05 -3.28 -3.68
CA LYS A 35 -10.77 -2.45 -2.72
C LYS A 35 -9.84 -1.47 -2.01
N GLU A 36 -8.71 -1.95 -1.51
CA GLU A 36 -7.72 -1.12 -0.84
C GLU A 36 -7.12 -0.09 -1.79
N PHE A 37 -6.81 -0.52 -3.00
CA PHE A 37 -6.24 0.36 -4.01
C PHE A 37 -7.18 1.54 -4.33
N GLU A 38 -8.44 1.25 -4.61
CA GLU A 38 -9.43 2.28 -4.93
C GLU A 38 -9.64 3.24 -3.75
N ARG A 39 -9.71 2.70 -2.54
CA ARG A 39 -9.89 3.51 -1.34
C ARG A 39 -8.73 4.46 -1.11
N ILE A 40 -7.51 3.95 -1.16
CA ILE A 40 -6.31 4.76 -0.96
C ILE A 40 -6.21 5.83 -2.05
N LYS A 41 -6.47 5.45 -3.28
CA LYS A 41 -6.45 6.36 -4.42
C LYS A 41 -7.40 7.52 -4.26
N HIS A 42 -8.64 7.24 -3.87
CA HIS A 42 -9.67 8.28 -3.72
C HIS A 42 -9.48 9.14 -2.48
N GLU A 43 -9.15 8.54 -1.35
CA GLU A 43 -9.11 9.25 -0.08
C GLU A 43 -7.81 9.99 0.18
N CYS A 44 -6.71 9.53 -0.38
CA CYS A 44 -5.41 10.17 -0.20
C CYS A 44 -5.07 11.15 -1.33
N ASP A 45 -6.01 11.38 -2.24
CA ASP A 45 -5.83 12.25 -3.41
C ASP A 45 -4.50 11.96 -4.10
N TRP A 46 -4.24 10.71 -4.25
CA TRP A 46 -2.97 10.20 -4.74
C TRP A 46 -2.92 10.36 -6.26
N GLU A 47 -2.05 11.22 -6.73
CA GLU A 47 -1.83 11.37 -8.16
C GLU A 47 -1.05 10.17 -8.66
N PHE A 48 -1.78 9.19 -9.17
CA PHE A 48 -1.16 8.15 -9.94
C PHE A 48 -0.84 8.68 -11.33
N ASP A 49 0.41 8.89 -11.58
CA ASP A 49 0.87 8.86 -12.94
C ASP A 49 0.63 7.43 -13.43
N LYS A 50 0.08 7.31 -14.61
CA LYS A 50 -0.52 6.10 -15.16
C LYS A 50 0.32 4.83 -15.14
N GLU A 51 1.59 4.91 -14.86
CA GLU A 51 2.51 3.79 -14.94
C GLU A 51 3.26 3.50 -13.63
N ASP A 52 3.36 4.48 -12.74
CA ASP A 52 4.17 4.34 -11.54
C ASP A 52 3.38 4.74 -10.30
N SER A 53 2.79 3.75 -9.66
CA SER A 53 2.13 3.95 -8.38
C SER A 53 3.12 3.63 -7.27
N PHE A 54 3.58 4.67 -6.54
CA PHE A 54 4.49 4.50 -5.42
C PHE A 54 3.85 4.97 -4.13
N LEU A 55 4.11 4.25 -3.08
CA LEU A 55 3.66 4.59 -1.73
C LEU A 55 4.79 4.26 -0.78
N PHE A 56 5.17 5.22 0.06
CA PHE A 56 6.32 5.08 0.97
C PHE A 56 7.61 4.67 0.25
N GLY A 57 7.77 5.12 -0.99
CA GLY A 57 8.94 4.80 -1.80
C GLY A 57 8.93 3.42 -2.45
N LEU A 58 7.86 2.67 -2.31
CA LEU A 58 7.72 1.33 -2.87
C LEU A 58 6.66 1.30 -3.97
N GLU A 59 6.91 0.51 -4.99
CA GLU A 59 5.93 0.33 -6.06
C GLU A 59 4.72 -0.46 -5.55
N VAL A 60 3.53 0.00 -5.92
CA VAL A 60 2.28 -0.65 -5.53
C VAL A 60 1.76 -1.51 -6.67
N LEU A 61 1.49 -2.76 -6.37
CA LEU A 61 0.92 -3.71 -7.31
C LEU A 61 -0.48 -4.12 -6.84
N VAL A 62 -1.44 -4.09 -7.76
CA VAL A 62 -2.81 -4.49 -7.45
C VAL A 62 -2.95 -5.97 -7.79
N VAL A 63 -3.35 -6.77 -6.80
CA VAL A 63 -3.57 -8.20 -6.99
C VAL A 63 -5.04 -8.46 -7.36
N HIS A 64 -5.31 -9.63 -7.90
CA HIS A 64 -6.66 -10.00 -8.35
C HIS A 64 -7.67 -10.24 -7.22
N LYS A 65 -7.23 -10.23 -5.99
CA LYS A 65 -8.12 -10.38 -4.84
C LYS A 65 -8.86 -9.08 -4.58
N ARG A 66 -10.09 -9.19 -4.10
CA ARG A 66 -10.88 -8.02 -3.75
C ARG A 66 -10.27 -7.27 -2.57
N SER A 67 -9.79 -8.00 -1.58
CA SER A 67 -9.17 -7.41 -0.41
C SER A 67 -7.87 -8.15 -0.10
N PHE A 68 -6.77 -7.42 -0.03
CA PHE A 68 -5.45 -7.96 0.25
C PHE A 68 -4.50 -6.83 0.65
N LEU A 69 -3.59 -7.13 1.55
CA LEU A 69 -2.61 -6.13 1.98
C LEU A 69 -1.35 -6.85 2.46
N ASP A 70 -0.25 -6.65 1.74
CA ASP A 70 1.03 -7.23 2.11
C ASP A 70 2.19 -6.46 1.46
N VAL A 71 3.40 -6.79 1.84
CA VAL A 71 4.62 -6.26 1.23
C VAL A 71 5.57 -7.43 0.92
N ILE A 72 6.30 -7.30 -0.16
CA ILE A 72 7.30 -8.30 -0.55
C ILE A 72 8.62 -7.68 -0.95
#